data_351c5f840802e9146c2742d4dbc6641b
#
_entry.id   351c5f840802e9146c2742d4dbc6641b
#
_cell.length_a   1.000
_cell.length_b   1.000
_cell.length_c   1.000
_cell.angle_alpha   90.00
_cell.angle_beta   90.00
_cell.angle_gamma   90.00
#
_symmetry.space_group_name_H-M   'P 1'
#
loop_
_entity.id
_entity.type
_entity.pdbx_description
1 polymer ?
#
loop_
_entity_poly.entity_id
_entity_poly.type
_entity_poly.pdbx_seq_one_letter_code
_entity_poly.pdbx_strand_id
1 'polypeptide(L)'
;MVDVLKHYDGTGYVLHAFVVMPDHLHALLTPAEAIEKSVQLIKGGFSFRIKREHGMNGEVWQPGFTDHRIRDSEDWDRHLKYIQLNPVEARLVEDSVLYEWMGFPNRSFPQGLKPPNAAVADVRAEARTLRTSGHSNDAEARTLHRNEH
;
A
#
# COMPACT_ATOMS: atom_id res chain seq x y z
N MET A 1 7.22 1.53 -1.57
CA MET A 1 6.25 0.78 -0.73
C MET A 1 6.59 -0.71 -0.71
N VAL A 2 6.71 -1.40 -1.82
CA VAL A 2 6.99 -2.85 -1.89
C VAL A 2 8.21 -3.25 -1.06
N ASP A 3 9.31 -2.50 -1.12
CA ASP A 3 10.52 -2.78 -0.32
C ASP A 3 10.27 -2.65 1.18
N VAL A 4 9.37 -1.77 1.62
CA VAL A 4 9.00 -1.66 3.04
C VAL A 4 8.24 -2.90 3.49
N LEU A 5 7.30 -3.38 2.68
CA LEU A 5 6.55 -4.61 2.97
C LEU A 5 7.49 -5.81 3.10
N LYS A 6 8.44 -5.96 2.16
CA LYS A 6 9.43 -7.05 2.17
C LYS A 6 10.46 -6.92 3.30
N HIS A 7 10.77 -5.70 3.73
CA HIS A 7 11.76 -5.46 4.79
C HIS A 7 11.33 -6.05 6.14
N TYR A 8 10.05 -6.01 6.46
CA TYR A 8 9.51 -6.52 7.72
C TYR A 8 8.93 -7.94 7.61
N ASP A 9 8.90 -8.52 6.39
CA ASP A 9 8.48 -9.91 6.20
C ASP A 9 9.44 -10.88 6.90
N GLY A 10 8.88 -11.80 7.67
CA GLY A 10 9.64 -12.74 8.51
C GLY A 10 10.07 -12.20 9.88
N THR A 11 9.93 -10.90 10.15
CA THR A 11 10.28 -10.29 11.45
C THR A 11 9.10 -9.62 12.14
N GLY A 12 8.39 -8.74 11.48
CA GLY A 12 7.22 -8.06 12.01
C GLY A 12 5.90 -8.77 11.69
N TYR A 13 5.89 -9.54 10.62
CA TYR A 13 4.77 -10.34 10.13
C TYR A 13 5.25 -11.36 9.10
N VAL A 14 4.39 -12.28 8.71
CA VAL A 14 4.54 -13.07 7.48
C VAL A 14 3.64 -12.46 6.41
N LEU A 15 4.21 -12.03 5.30
CA LEU A 15 3.47 -11.41 4.20
C LEU A 15 3.00 -12.49 3.23
N HIS A 16 1.70 -12.58 2.99
CA HIS A 16 1.10 -13.58 2.11
C HIS A 16 0.73 -13.02 0.74
N ALA A 17 0.11 -11.85 0.72
CA ALA A 17 -0.26 -11.14 -0.50
C ALA A 17 -0.34 -9.64 -0.22
N PHE A 18 -0.14 -8.84 -1.26
CA PHE A 18 -0.34 -7.39 -1.19
C PHE A 18 -0.67 -6.81 -2.56
N VAL A 19 -1.34 -5.67 -2.54
CA VAL A 19 -1.45 -4.77 -3.70
C VAL A 19 -1.34 -3.32 -3.22
N VAL A 20 -0.42 -2.58 -3.84
CA VAL A 20 -0.23 -1.15 -3.60
C VAL A 20 -1.02 -0.38 -4.64
N MET A 21 -2.10 0.25 -4.21
CA MET A 21 -2.94 1.11 -5.04
C MET A 21 -2.47 2.57 -4.95
N PRO A 22 -2.88 3.47 -5.84
CA PRO A 22 -2.44 4.86 -5.84
C PRO A 22 -2.71 5.61 -4.52
N ASP A 23 -3.77 5.26 -3.80
CA ASP A 23 -4.22 5.94 -2.58
C ASP A 23 -4.39 5.02 -1.37
N HIS A 24 -4.13 3.73 -1.52
CA HIS A 24 -4.24 2.76 -0.44
C HIS A 24 -3.41 1.50 -0.68
N LEU A 25 -3.31 0.68 0.35
CA LEU A 25 -2.63 -0.61 0.35
C LEU A 25 -3.56 -1.67 0.94
N HIS A 26 -3.70 -2.81 0.28
CA HIS A 26 -4.22 -4.03 0.89
C HIS A 26 -3.08 -5.01 1.11
N ALA A 27 -2.97 -5.55 2.32
CA ALA A 27 -1.98 -6.56 2.67
C ALA A 27 -2.63 -7.70 3.47
N LEU A 28 -2.52 -8.92 2.97
CA LEU A 28 -2.86 -10.15 3.69
C LEU A 28 -1.59 -10.61 4.40
N LEU A 29 -1.63 -10.64 5.72
CA LEU A 29 -0.47 -10.96 6.54
C LEU A 29 -0.85 -11.73 7.82
N THR A 30 0.10 -12.46 8.36
CA THR A 30 0.04 -13.02 9.71
C THR A 30 0.95 -12.18 10.61
N PRO A 31 0.41 -11.37 11.53
CA PRO A 31 1.23 -10.55 12.40
C PRO A 31 2.07 -11.40 13.36
N ALA A 32 3.30 -10.97 13.65
CA ALA A 32 4.15 -11.62 14.66
C ALA A 32 3.61 -11.42 16.09
N GLU A 33 3.01 -10.26 16.34
CA GLU A 33 2.39 -9.90 17.63
C GLU A 33 0.92 -9.52 17.39
N ALA A 34 0.65 -8.26 17.06
CA ALA A 34 -0.68 -7.73 16.80
C ALA A 34 -0.73 -7.04 15.43
N ILE A 35 -1.92 -6.98 14.83
CA ILE A 35 -2.11 -6.36 13.52
C ILE A 35 -1.75 -4.88 13.54
N GLU A 36 -2.06 -4.19 14.63
CA GLU A 36 -1.73 -2.78 14.85
C GLU A 36 -0.22 -2.53 14.75
N LYS A 37 0.57 -3.45 15.32
CA LYS A 37 2.04 -3.36 15.27
C LYS A 37 2.56 -3.54 13.85
N SER A 38 2.01 -4.50 13.12
CA SER A 38 2.37 -4.73 11.71
C SER A 38 2.05 -3.52 10.84
N VAL A 39 0.85 -2.94 11.00
CA VAL A 39 0.45 -1.72 10.27
C VAL A 39 1.33 -0.52 10.67
N GLN A 40 1.69 -0.40 11.95
CA GLN A 40 2.61 0.65 12.40
C GLN A 40 3.99 0.55 11.74
N LEU A 41 4.53 -0.66 11.61
CA LEU A 41 5.81 -0.90 10.91
C LEU A 41 5.71 -0.51 9.44
N ILE A 42 4.63 -0.88 8.75
CA ILE A 42 4.38 -0.55 7.34
C ILE A 42 4.26 0.97 7.16
N LYS A 43 3.37 1.61 7.92
CA LYS A 43 3.13 3.06 7.83
C LYS A 43 4.38 3.87 8.19
N GLY A 44 5.03 3.51 9.30
CA GLY A 44 6.22 4.20 9.78
C GLY A 44 7.41 4.03 8.85
N GLY A 45 7.67 2.82 8.40
CA GLY A 45 8.75 2.51 7.46
C GLY A 45 8.60 3.26 6.13
N PHE A 46 7.40 3.30 5.58
CA PHE A 46 7.15 4.06 4.35
C PHE A 46 7.25 5.58 4.57
N SER A 47 6.64 6.11 5.64
CA SER A 47 6.72 7.53 5.96
C SER A 47 8.16 8.00 6.18
N PHE A 48 8.98 7.19 6.84
CA PHE A 48 10.40 7.48 7.02
C PHE A 48 11.14 7.55 5.68
N ARG A 49 10.93 6.55 4.80
CA ARG A 49 11.60 6.49 3.51
C ARG A 49 11.19 7.63 2.59
N ILE A 50 9.89 7.92 2.46
CA ILE A 50 9.41 8.96 1.55
C ILE A 50 9.86 10.36 2.01
N LYS A 51 9.93 10.61 3.31
CA LYS A 51 10.48 11.85 3.87
C LYS A 51 11.97 11.99 3.56
N ARG A 52 12.74 10.92 3.76
CA ARG A 52 14.18 10.92 3.53
C ARG A 52 14.55 11.00 2.04
N GLU A 53 13.87 10.24 1.19
CA GLU A 53 14.21 10.08 -0.21
C GLU A 53 13.62 11.19 -1.09
N HIS A 54 12.46 11.73 -0.71
CA HIS A 54 11.73 12.72 -1.51
C HIS A 54 11.49 14.06 -0.79
N GLY A 55 12.03 14.24 0.42
CA GLY A 55 11.88 15.47 1.18
C GLY A 55 10.44 15.83 1.54
N MET A 56 9.51 14.87 1.47
CA MET A 56 8.09 15.12 1.75
C MET A 56 7.88 15.50 3.22
N ASN A 57 7.23 16.62 3.45
CA ASN A 57 6.82 17.08 4.77
C ASN A 57 5.30 16.88 4.94
N GLY A 58 4.89 16.43 6.13
CA GLY A 58 3.47 16.22 6.45
C GLY A 58 3.10 14.75 6.67
N GLU A 59 1.80 14.54 6.88
CA GLU A 59 1.23 13.22 7.09
C GLU A 59 1.06 12.48 5.76
N VAL A 60 1.56 11.26 5.70
CA VAL A 60 1.49 10.40 4.52
C VAL A 60 0.22 9.55 4.55
N TRP A 61 -0.22 9.17 5.73
CA TRP A 61 -1.31 8.23 5.95
C TRP A 61 -2.47 8.84 6.69
N GLN A 62 -3.68 8.44 6.33
CA GLN A 62 -4.85 8.70 7.15
C GLN A 62 -4.70 8.02 8.52
N PRO A 63 -5.27 8.61 9.59
CA PRO A 63 -5.33 7.96 10.90
C PRO A 63 -6.08 6.63 10.81
N GLY A 64 -5.61 5.64 11.60
CA GLY A 64 -6.24 4.33 11.66
C GLY A 64 -5.96 3.45 10.42
N PHE A 65 -6.68 2.35 10.37
CA PHE A 65 -6.73 1.38 9.29
C PHE A 65 -7.98 0.51 9.49
N THR A 66 -8.38 -0.25 8.50
CA THR A 66 -9.39 -1.31 8.64
C THR A 66 -8.73 -2.67 8.50
N ASP A 67 -9.20 -3.65 9.26
CA ASP A 67 -8.74 -5.02 9.16
C ASP A 67 -9.92 -6.01 9.09
N HIS A 68 -9.65 -7.14 8.46
CA HIS A 68 -10.54 -8.29 8.43
C HIS A 68 -9.76 -9.54 8.82
N ARG A 69 -10.19 -10.22 9.88
CA ARG A 69 -9.60 -11.49 10.29
C ARG A 69 -10.07 -12.61 9.40
N ILE A 70 -9.14 -13.38 8.89
CA ILE A 70 -9.42 -14.57 8.07
C ILE A 70 -9.98 -15.69 8.94
N ARG A 71 -11.11 -16.23 8.56
CA ARG A 71 -11.87 -17.23 9.33
C ARG A 71 -11.56 -18.67 8.92
N ASP A 72 -11.36 -18.88 7.61
CA ASP A 72 -11.16 -20.21 7.04
C ASP A 72 -10.45 -20.10 5.66
N SER A 73 -10.24 -21.24 5.00
CA SER A 73 -9.60 -21.30 3.70
C SER A 73 -10.42 -20.64 2.59
N GLU A 74 -11.74 -20.68 2.67
CA GLU A 74 -12.60 -20.03 1.68
C GLU A 74 -12.49 -18.50 1.78
N ASP A 75 -12.48 -17.98 3.02
CA ASP A 75 -12.26 -16.56 3.29
C ASP A 75 -10.86 -16.10 2.84
N TRP A 76 -9.86 -16.96 3.02
CA TRP A 76 -8.51 -16.76 2.52
C TRP A 76 -8.48 -16.61 0.98
N ASP A 77 -9.05 -17.58 0.27
CA ASP A 77 -9.07 -17.58 -1.20
C ASP A 77 -9.85 -16.38 -1.76
N ARG A 78 -10.93 -15.99 -1.09
CA ARG A 78 -11.71 -14.79 -1.43
C ARG A 78 -10.85 -13.52 -1.33
N HIS A 79 -10.05 -13.39 -0.28
CA HIS A 79 -9.20 -12.22 -0.10
C HIS A 79 -7.98 -12.22 -1.02
N LEU A 80 -7.39 -13.37 -1.32
CA LEU A 80 -6.36 -13.46 -2.37
C LEU A 80 -6.90 -13.00 -3.71
N LYS A 81 -8.10 -13.47 -4.08
CA LYS A 81 -8.76 -13.05 -5.33
C LYS A 81 -9.10 -11.57 -5.33
N TYR A 82 -9.58 -11.04 -4.21
CA TYR A 82 -9.84 -9.61 -4.06
C TYR A 82 -8.57 -8.77 -4.27
N ILE A 83 -7.45 -9.11 -3.62
CA ILE A 83 -6.17 -8.44 -3.80
C ILE A 83 -5.73 -8.51 -5.26
N GLN A 84 -5.86 -9.68 -5.91
CA GLN A 84 -5.47 -9.90 -7.31
C GLN A 84 -6.28 -9.05 -8.28
N LEU A 85 -7.59 -8.91 -8.07
CA LEU A 85 -8.49 -8.22 -8.99
C LEU A 85 -8.58 -6.71 -8.74
N ASN A 86 -8.11 -6.23 -7.59
CA ASN A 86 -8.24 -4.84 -7.20
C ASN A 86 -7.77 -3.82 -8.26
N PRO A 87 -6.58 -3.98 -8.91
CA PRO A 87 -6.15 -3.05 -9.95
C PRO A 87 -6.99 -3.13 -11.24
N VAL A 88 -7.59 -4.28 -11.55
CA VAL A 88 -8.50 -4.42 -12.71
C VAL A 88 -9.84 -3.75 -12.41
N GLU A 89 -10.41 -3.98 -11.22
CA GLU A 89 -11.66 -3.35 -10.78
C GLU A 89 -11.52 -1.81 -10.69
N ALA A 90 -10.33 -1.34 -10.30
CA ALA A 90 -9.99 0.08 -10.31
C ALA A 90 -9.64 0.63 -11.71
N ARG A 91 -9.68 -0.19 -12.76
CA ARG A 91 -9.35 0.17 -14.16
C ARG A 91 -7.94 0.73 -14.34
N LEU A 92 -6.99 0.29 -13.53
CA LEU A 92 -5.59 0.66 -13.67
C LEU A 92 -4.86 -0.19 -14.71
N VAL A 93 -5.31 -1.44 -14.89
CA VAL A 93 -4.83 -2.40 -15.88
C VAL A 93 -6.01 -3.22 -16.40
N GLU A 94 -5.85 -3.82 -17.60
CA GLU A 94 -6.85 -4.74 -18.17
C GLU A 94 -6.72 -6.16 -17.59
N ASP A 95 -5.49 -6.56 -17.26
CA ASP A 95 -5.19 -7.84 -16.64
C ASP A 95 -4.31 -7.63 -15.40
N SER A 96 -4.65 -8.33 -14.32
CA SER A 96 -3.94 -8.23 -13.04
C SER A 96 -2.44 -8.60 -13.13
N VAL A 97 -2.05 -9.48 -14.06
CA VAL A 97 -0.63 -9.86 -14.31
C VAL A 97 0.22 -8.68 -14.75
N LEU A 98 -0.39 -7.64 -15.32
CA LEU A 98 0.28 -6.43 -15.78
C LEU A 98 0.56 -5.42 -14.65
N TYR A 99 0.01 -5.66 -13.45
CA TYR A 99 0.16 -4.74 -12.33
C TYR A 99 1.39 -5.08 -11.48
N GLU A 100 2.47 -4.32 -11.65
CA GLU A 100 3.77 -4.56 -11.01
C GLU A 100 3.81 -4.32 -9.49
N TRP A 101 2.85 -3.56 -8.95
CA TRP A 101 2.79 -3.20 -7.52
C TRP A 101 1.97 -4.18 -6.68
N MET A 102 1.97 -5.45 -7.06
CA MET A 102 1.26 -6.54 -6.41
C MET A 102 2.20 -7.75 -6.25
N GLY A 103 1.98 -8.56 -5.22
CA GLY A 103 2.76 -9.77 -5.01
C GLY A 103 2.09 -10.78 -4.09
N PHE A 104 2.51 -12.03 -4.23
CA PHE A 104 2.00 -13.19 -3.49
C PHE A 104 3.15 -14.05 -2.96
N PRO A 105 3.98 -13.52 -2.03
CA PRO A 105 5.18 -14.22 -1.56
C PRO A 105 4.88 -15.54 -0.87
N ASN A 106 3.77 -15.63 -0.11
CA ASN A 106 3.35 -16.83 0.61
C ASN A 106 1.85 -17.10 0.36
N ARG A 107 1.50 -17.52 -0.85
CA ARG A 107 0.11 -17.66 -1.31
C ARG A 107 -0.66 -18.81 -0.66
N SER A 108 0.04 -19.85 -0.19
CA SER A 108 -0.62 -21.02 0.39
C SER A 108 -1.23 -20.71 1.75
N PHE A 109 -2.43 -21.25 1.99
CA PHE A 109 -3.05 -21.18 3.32
C PHE A 109 -2.13 -21.84 4.35
N PRO A 110 -1.79 -21.16 5.46
CA PRO A 110 -0.86 -21.69 6.43
C PRO A 110 -1.38 -22.99 7.08
N GLN A 111 -0.71 -24.10 6.83
CA GLN A 111 -1.04 -25.40 7.44
C GLN A 111 -0.73 -25.35 8.94
N GLY A 112 -1.72 -25.71 9.78
CA GLY A 112 -1.53 -25.83 11.23
C GLY A 112 -1.63 -24.52 12.03
N LEU A 113 -1.80 -23.37 11.40
CA LEU A 113 -2.20 -22.17 12.10
C LEU A 113 -3.72 -22.23 12.36
N LYS A 114 -4.11 -22.08 13.63
CA LYS A 114 -5.52 -21.79 13.92
C LYS A 114 -5.87 -20.48 13.19
N PRO A 115 -7.02 -20.39 12.48
CA PRO A 115 -7.38 -19.24 11.66
C PRO A 115 -7.26 -17.83 12.28
N PRO A 116 -7.16 -17.67 13.61
CA PRO A 116 -7.29 -16.34 14.21
C PRO A 116 -6.12 -15.37 13.99
N ASN A 117 -5.01 -15.79 13.36
CA ASN A 117 -3.83 -14.94 13.30
C ASN A 117 -3.59 -14.25 11.95
N ALA A 118 -4.19 -14.69 10.86
CA ALA A 118 -4.07 -13.98 9.57
C ALA A 118 -5.16 -12.91 9.45
N ALA A 119 -4.79 -11.75 8.92
CA ALA A 119 -5.71 -10.65 8.66
C ALA A 119 -5.35 -9.90 7.37
N VAL A 120 -6.37 -9.33 6.73
CA VAL A 120 -6.18 -8.34 5.68
C VAL A 120 -6.20 -6.96 6.32
N ALA A 121 -5.17 -6.16 6.08
CA ALA A 121 -5.12 -4.76 6.48
C ALA A 121 -5.35 -3.87 5.25
N ASP A 122 -6.23 -2.87 5.38
CA ASP A 122 -6.43 -1.79 4.43
C ASP A 122 -5.91 -0.48 5.05
N VAL A 123 -4.92 0.12 4.39
CA VAL A 123 -4.23 1.33 4.86
C VAL A 123 -4.33 2.40 3.79
N ARG A 124 -4.92 3.56 4.12
CA ARG A 124 -5.17 4.65 3.17
C ARG A 124 -4.16 5.79 3.33
N ALA A 125 -3.75 6.35 2.18
CA ALA A 125 -2.94 7.55 2.12
C ALA A 125 -3.75 8.81 2.46
N GLU A 126 -3.07 9.84 3.01
CA GLU A 126 -3.68 11.14 3.24
C GLU A 126 -3.87 11.90 1.91
N ALA A 127 -5.08 12.33 1.63
CA ALA A 127 -5.46 12.98 0.37
C ALA A 127 -4.66 14.28 0.06
N ARG A 128 -4.11 14.94 1.08
CA ARG A 128 -3.26 16.13 0.92
C ARG A 128 -1.92 15.82 0.29
N THR A 129 -1.38 14.64 0.55
CA THR A 129 -0.07 14.19 0.05
C THR A 129 -0.09 13.94 -1.46
N LEU A 130 -1.24 13.56 -2.01
CA LEU A 130 -1.41 13.30 -3.44
C LEU A 130 -1.53 14.57 -4.30
N ARG A 131 -1.82 15.74 -3.69
CA ARG A 131 -1.98 17.02 -4.42
C ARG A 131 -0.69 17.81 -4.64
N THR A 132 0.40 17.50 -3.93
CA THR A 132 1.65 18.28 -4.01
C THR A 132 2.61 17.82 -5.10
N SER A 133 2.39 16.70 -5.75
CA SER A 133 3.22 16.22 -6.86
C SER A 133 2.79 16.73 -8.26
N GLY A 134 1.77 17.57 -8.35
CA GLY A 134 1.19 18.07 -9.60
C GLY A 134 1.40 19.55 -9.92
N HIS A 135 2.18 20.32 -9.13
CA HIS A 135 2.30 21.76 -9.33
C HIS A 135 3.74 22.28 -9.25
N SER A 136 4.56 21.90 -10.22
CA SER A 136 5.78 22.64 -10.51
C SER A 136 6.19 22.45 -11.98
N ASN A 137 5.40 23.00 -12.90
CA ASN A 137 5.87 23.35 -14.24
C ASN A 137 4.85 24.24 -14.98
N ASP A 138 4.50 25.42 -14.43
CA ASP A 138 3.81 26.45 -15.21
C ASP A 138 4.07 27.88 -14.66
N ALA A 139 5.32 28.22 -14.39
CA ALA A 139 5.68 29.57 -13.96
C ALA A 139 6.85 30.21 -14.73
N GLU A 140 7.20 29.70 -15.92
CA GLU A 140 8.26 30.32 -16.74
C GLU A 140 7.89 30.58 -18.22
N ALA A 141 6.65 30.98 -18.48
CA ALA A 141 6.27 31.35 -19.83
C ALA A 141 5.41 32.64 -19.91
N ARG A 142 5.67 33.63 -19.08
CA ARG A 142 5.05 34.96 -19.26
C ARG A 142 5.94 36.09 -18.80
N THR A 143 7.07 36.30 -19.47
CA THR A 143 7.73 37.61 -19.44
C THR A 143 8.67 37.75 -20.66
N LEU A 144 8.14 37.94 -21.84
CA LEU A 144 8.83 38.53 -22.98
C LEU A 144 7.77 38.91 -24.02
N HIS A 145 7.18 40.09 -23.89
CA HIS A 145 6.67 40.94 -24.98
C HIS A 145 5.98 42.14 -24.38
N ARG A 146 6.76 43.15 -24.08
CA ARG A 146 6.34 44.57 -24.13
C ARG A 146 7.56 45.45 -24.03
N ASN A 147 8.11 45.75 -25.20
CA ASN A 147 8.68 47.05 -25.49
C ASN A 147 8.93 47.09 -26.99
N GLU A 148 8.09 47.83 -27.68
CA GLU A 148 8.43 48.64 -28.83
C GLU A 148 7.13 49.34 -29.27
N HIS A 149 7.04 50.54 -28.95
CA HIS A 149 6.62 51.79 -29.59
C HIS A 149 6.16 52.80 -28.60
#